data_fb3486ac56d9bf9fb8d581cf1ae5e63d
#
_entry.id   fb3486ac56d9bf9fb8d581cf1ae5e63d
#
_cell.length_a   1.000
_cell.length_b   1.000
_cell.length_c   1.000
_cell.angle_alpha   90.00
_cell.angle_beta   90.00
_cell.angle_gamma   90.00
#
_symmetry.space_group_name_H-M   'P 1'
#
loop_
_entity.id
_entity.type
_entity.pdbx_description
1 polymer ?
#
loop_
_entity_poly.entity_id
_entity_poly.type
_entity_poly.pdbx_seq_one_letter_code
_entity_poly.pdbx_strand_id
1 'polypeptide(L)'
;MNRILIVEDEITISRLIAVSLRRAGYDCTVANDGSTAADLIAEHDFDLALLDIMLPGLDGYELLGYLRPLGVPVIFITAKGATKDRVRGLQLGADDYIVKPFEIEELLARVEAVLRRTGRGGQT
;
A
#
# COMPACT_ATOMS: atom_id res chain seq x y z
N MET A 1 12.41 10.29 -6.91
CA MET A 1 10.96 10.01 -6.93
C MET A 1 10.62 8.99 -5.85
N ASN A 2 9.41 9.02 -5.39
CA ASN A 2 8.99 8.12 -4.33
C ASN A 2 8.81 6.69 -4.86
N ARG A 3 9.22 5.72 -4.04
CA ARG A 3 9.11 4.30 -4.35
C ARG A 3 7.95 3.68 -3.58
N ILE A 4 7.00 3.11 -4.30
CA ILE A 4 5.78 2.54 -3.73
C ILE A 4 5.77 1.04 -3.93
N LEU A 5 5.56 0.30 -2.84
CA LEU A 5 5.33 -1.14 -2.90
C LEU A 5 3.83 -1.38 -3.05
N ILE A 6 3.46 -2.19 -4.03
CA ILE A 6 2.07 -2.58 -4.26
C ILE A 6 1.97 -4.07 -3.98
N VAL A 7 1.15 -4.46 -3.01
CA VAL A 7 0.93 -5.87 -2.67
C VAL A 7 -0.53 -6.20 -2.89
N GLU A 8 -0.81 -6.90 -3.99
CA GLU A 8 -2.15 -7.22 -4.43
C GLU A 8 -2.11 -8.51 -5.25
N ASP A 9 -2.89 -9.53 -4.86
CA ASP A 9 -2.86 -10.82 -5.52
C ASP A 9 -3.64 -10.86 -6.84
N GLU A 10 -4.59 -9.95 -7.04
CA GLU A 10 -5.30 -9.85 -8.32
C GLU A 10 -4.45 -9.06 -9.31
N ILE A 11 -3.92 -9.76 -10.31
CA ILE A 11 -2.96 -9.19 -11.26
C ILE A 11 -3.54 -8.01 -12.02
N THR A 12 -4.81 -8.08 -12.41
CA THR A 12 -5.47 -6.98 -13.13
C THR A 12 -5.47 -5.70 -12.29
N ILE A 13 -5.76 -5.83 -10.99
CA ILE A 13 -5.80 -4.70 -10.08
C ILE A 13 -4.40 -4.15 -9.83
N SER A 14 -3.43 -5.03 -9.56
CA SER A 14 -2.05 -4.58 -9.31
C SER A 14 -1.46 -3.86 -10.52
N ARG A 15 -1.75 -4.33 -11.73
CA ARG A 15 -1.31 -3.67 -12.96
C ARG A 15 -1.93 -2.30 -13.13
N LEU A 16 -3.24 -2.19 -12.89
CA LEU A 16 -3.94 -0.92 -12.97
C LEU A 16 -3.33 0.10 -12.02
N ILE A 17 -3.10 -0.30 -10.78
CA ILE A 17 -2.49 0.57 -9.78
C ILE A 17 -1.09 0.98 -10.22
N ALA A 18 -0.26 0.02 -10.64
CA ALA A 18 1.12 0.29 -11.02
C ALA A 18 1.21 1.26 -12.21
N VAL A 19 0.41 1.02 -13.24
CA VAL A 19 0.39 1.91 -14.42
C VAL A 19 -0.01 3.32 -14.02
N SER A 20 -1.04 3.44 -13.18
CA SER A 20 -1.57 4.75 -12.78
C SER A 20 -0.57 5.52 -11.93
N LEU A 21 0.09 4.84 -10.99
CA LEU A 21 1.09 5.49 -10.14
C LEU A 21 2.33 5.89 -10.94
N ARG A 22 2.78 5.04 -11.86
CA ARG A 22 3.92 5.38 -12.72
C ARG A 22 3.64 6.59 -13.58
N ARG A 23 2.42 6.70 -14.11
CA ARG A 23 2.01 7.88 -14.87
C ARG A 23 2.02 9.14 -14.01
N ALA A 24 1.74 8.99 -12.73
CA ALA A 24 1.77 10.12 -11.78
C ALA A 24 3.18 10.47 -11.31
N GLY A 25 4.20 9.74 -11.77
CA GLY A 25 5.59 10.04 -11.46
C GLY A 25 6.20 9.23 -10.33
N TYR A 26 5.51 8.21 -9.84
CA TYR A 26 6.05 7.34 -8.80
C TYR A 26 6.77 6.14 -9.39
N ASP A 27 7.74 5.62 -8.64
CA ASP A 27 8.37 4.35 -8.95
C ASP A 27 7.62 3.25 -8.20
N CYS A 28 7.33 2.13 -8.84
CA CYS A 28 6.51 1.07 -8.25
C CYS A 28 7.16 -0.28 -8.37
N THR A 29 7.03 -1.07 -7.29
CA THR A 29 7.40 -2.48 -7.26
C THR A 29 6.15 -3.25 -6.87
N VAL A 30 5.83 -4.31 -7.60
CA VAL A 30 4.62 -5.11 -7.38
C VAL A 30 4.98 -6.47 -6.81
N ALA A 31 4.27 -6.87 -5.76
CA ALA A 31 4.29 -8.23 -5.24
C ALA A 31 2.85 -8.76 -5.28
N ASN A 32 2.68 -9.98 -5.72
CA ASN A 32 1.34 -10.57 -5.83
C ASN A 32 1.05 -11.58 -4.70
N ASP A 33 1.93 -11.68 -3.73
CA ASP A 33 1.71 -12.48 -2.52
C ASP A 33 2.53 -11.91 -1.36
N GLY A 34 2.19 -12.36 -0.15
CA GLY A 34 2.81 -11.84 1.06
C GLY A 34 4.28 -12.24 1.21
N SER A 35 4.66 -13.43 0.78
CA SER A 35 6.05 -13.88 0.91
C SER A 35 6.99 -13.07 0.03
N THR A 36 6.60 -12.83 -1.21
CA THR A 36 7.36 -11.98 -2.12
C THR A 36 7.49 -10.57 -1.57
N ALA A 37 6.37 -10.05 -1.02
CA ALA A 37 6.38 -8.71 -0.41
C ALA A 37 7.35 -8.64 0.77
N ALA A 38 7.35 -9.65 1.64
CA ALA A 38 8.26 -9.68 2.79
C ALA A 38 9.73 -9.65 2.34
N ASP A 39 10.07 -10.40 1.31
CA ASP A 39 11.42 -10.40 0.76
C ASP A 39 11.80 -9.02 0.21
N LEU A 40 10.89 -8.39 -0.51
CA LEU A 40 11.13 -7.06 -1.06
C LEU A 40 11.31 -6.01 0.03
N ILE A 41 10.51 -6.09 1.10
CA ILE A 41 10.62 -5.18 2.25
C ILE A 41 11.99 -5.33 2.92
N ALA A 42 12.50 -6.56 3.00
CA ALA A 42 13.80 -6.81 3.62
C ALA A 42 14.96 -6.30 2.77
N GLU A 43 14.79 -6.25 1.46
CA GLU A 43 15.88 -5.95 0.52
C GLU A 43 15.90 -4.53 -0.01
N HIS A 44 14.77 -3.82 0.04
CA HIS A 44 14.63 -2.49 -0.56
C HIS A 44 13.96 -1.50 0.36
N ASP A 45 14.21 -0.22 0.14
CA ASP A 45 13.54 0.86 0.85
C ASP A 45 12.32 1.31 0.06
N PHE A 46 11.23 1.57 0.77
CA PHE A 46 10.01 2.09 0.18
C PHE A 46 9.54 3.32 0.93
N ASP A 47 8.87 4.22 0.22
CA ASP A 47 8.30 5.43 0.80
C ASP A 47 6.84 5.24 1.22
N LEU A 48 6.18 4.24 0.66
CA LEU A 48 4.79 3.91 0.96
C LEU A 48 4.48 2.50 0.49
N ALA A 49 3.59 1.81 1.18
CA ALA A 49 3.10 0.51 0.75
C ALA A 49 1.58 0.53 0.64
N LEU A 50 1.08 0.01 -0.48
CA LEU A 50 -0.33 -0.28 -0.70
C LEU A 50 -0.50 -1.78 -0.50
N LEU A 51 -1.27 -2.18 0.50
CA LEU A 51 -1.41 -3.59 0.88
C LEU A 51 -2.85 -4.04 0.83
N ASP A 52 -3.13 -5.09 0.08
CA ASP A 52 -4.39 -5.82 0.23
C ASP A 52 -4.34 -6.56 1.56
N ILE A 53 -5.40 -6.50 2.33
CA ILE A 53 -5.48 -7.21 3.62
C ILE A 53 -5.52 -8.72 3.39
N MET A 54 -6.30 -9.16 2.42
CA MET A 54 -6.52 -10.58 2.14
C MET A 54 -5.54 -11.09 1.09
N LEU A 55 -4.39 -11.59 1.56
CA LEU A 55 -3.33 -12.11 0.69
C LEU A 55 -3.07 -13.58 0.99
N PRO A 56 -2.69 -14.37 -0.02
CA PRO A 56 -2.20 -15.72 0.25
C PRO A 56 -0.85 -15.65 0.97
N GLY A 57 -0.62 -16.57 1.89
CA GLY A 57 0.60 -16.59 2.70
C GLY A 57 0.53 -15.59 3.84
N LEU A 58 1.43 -14.62 3.85
CA LEU A 58 1.42 -13.54 4.84
C LEU A 58 0.35 -12.53 4.49
N ASP A 59 -0.55 -12.23 5.42
CA ASP A 59 -1.61 -11.26 5.17
C ASP A 59 -1.13 -9.81 5.34
N GLY A 60 -2.00 -8.87 5.03
CA GLY A 60 -1.65 -7.45 5.08
C GLY A 60 -1.29 -6.96 6.48
N TYR A 61 -1.89 -7.53 7.52
CA TYR A 61 -1.58 -7.14 8.90
C TYR A 61 -0.17 -7.57 9.30
N GLU A 62 0.26 -8.75 8.86
CA GLU A 62 1.62 -9.22 9.13
C GLU A 62 2.64 -8.35 8.42
N LEU A 63 2.36 -7.96 7.18
CA LEU A 63 3.23 -7.06 6.43
C LEU A 63 3.31 -5.68 7.06
N LEU A 64 2.21 -5.18 7.60
CA LEU A 64 2.20 -3.93 8.35
C LEU A 64 3.19 -4.00 9.52
N GLY A 65 3.24 -5.16 10.21
CA GLY A 65 4.17 -5.38 11.30
C GLY A 65 5.64 -5.28 10.89
N TYR A 66 5.97 -5.63 9.66
CA TYR A 66 7.33 -5.48 9.13
C TYR A 66 7.63 -4.04 8.70
N LEU A 67 6.62 -3.33 8.20
CA LEU A 67 6.80 -1.99 7.66
C LEU A 67 6.83 -0.91 8.74
N ARG A 68 6.08 -1.08 9.82
CA ARG A 68 6.02 -0.07 10.90
C ARG A 68 7.38 0.26 11.50
N PRO A 69 8.21 -0.73 11.89
CA PRO A 69 9.53 -0.41 12.45
C PRO A 69 10.44 0.33 11.47
N LEU A 70 10.18 0.20 10.17
CA LEU A 70 10.94 0.88 9.13
C LEU A 70 10.43 2.29 8.84
N GLY A 71 9.33 2.69 9.48
CA GLY A 71 8.75 4.01 9.26
C GLY A 71 8.04 4.16 7.91
N VAL A 72 7.69 3.06 7.26
CA VAL A 72 7.02 3.10 5.96
C VAL A 72 5.52 3.23 6.17
N PRO A 73 4.88 4.29 5.67
CA PRO A 73 3.43 4.43 5.79
C PRO A 73 2.69 3.39 4.94
N VAL A 74 1.53 2.98 5.42
CA VAL A 74 0.73 1.93 4.79
C VAL A 74 -0.68 2.41 4.52
N ILE A 75 -1.16 2.17 3.29
CA ILE A 75 -2.56 2.29 2.93
C ILE A 75 -3.08 0.89 2.65
N PHE A 76 -4.09 0.47 3.39
CA PHE A 76 -4.73 -0.81 3.11
C PHE A 76 -5.73 -0.69 1.97
N ILE A 77 -5.79 -1.74 1.15
CA ILE A 77 -6.84 -1.92 0.16
C ILE A 77 -7.71 -3.07 0.66
N THR A 78 -9.01 -2.86 0.82
CA THR A 78 -9.86 -3.84 1.45
C THR A 78 -11.20 -3.95 0.74
N ALA A 79 -11.82 -5.12 0.86
CA ALA A 79 -13.16 -5.34 0.30
C ALA A 79 -14.22 -4.53 1.04
N LYS A 80 -15.30 -4.25 0.34
CA LYS A 80 -16.44 -3.52 0.90
C LYS A 80 -16.96 -4.21 2.16
N GLY A 81 -17.35 -3.42 3.16
CA GLY A 81 -17.99 -3.91 4.36
C GLY A 81 -17.06 -4.33 5.48
N ALA A 82 -15.76 -4.18 5.28
CA ALA A 82 -14.76 -4.62 6.24
C ALA A 82 -14.53 -3.59 7.35
N THR A 83 -15.59 -3.15 8.04
CA THR A 83 -15.47 -2.14 9.10
C THR A 83 -14.54 -2.59 10.22
N LYS A 84 -14.64 -3.86 10.64
CA LYS A 84 -13.77 -4.40 11.69
C LYS A 84 -12.32 -4.37 11.25
N ASP A 85 -12.05 -4.69 9.99
CA ASP A 85 -10.69 -4.66 9.45
C ASP A 85 -10.15 -3.24 9.39
N ARG A 86 -10.99 -2.27 9.05
CA ARG A 86 -10.59 -0.86 9.04
C ARG A 86 -10.20 -0.38 10.43
N VAL A 87 -11.04 -0.67 11.42
CA VAL A 87 -10.75 -0.30 12.82
C VAL A 87 -9.46 -0.97 13.28
N ARG A 88 -9.31 -2.26 13.03
CA ARG A 88 -8.12 -3.02 13.42
C ARG A 88 -6.86 -2.44 12.78
N GLY A 89 -6.91 -2.15 11.48
CA GLY A 89 -5.75 -1.60 10.77
C GLY A 89 -5.34 -0.23 11.28
N LEU A 90 -6.31 0.66 11.54
CA LEU A 90 -6.01 1.97 12.12
C LEU A 90 -5.38 1.83 13.49
N GLN A 91 -5.89 0.92 14.32
CA GLN A 91 -5.33 0.66 15.64
C GLN A 91 -3.91 0.11 15.54
N LEU A 92 -3.61 -0.66 14.51
CA LEU A 92 -2.29 -1.23 14.28
C LEU A 92 -1.33 -0.27 13.59
N GLY A 93 -1.81 0.88 13.13
CA GLY A 93 -0.96 1.93 12.61
C GLY A 93 -1.02 2.15 11.10
N ALA A 94 -2.06 1.67 10.43
CA ALA A 94 -2.28 2.01 9.03
C ALA A 94 -2.59 3.50 8.90
N ASP A 95 -2.12 4.10 7.83
CA ASP A 95 -2.27 5.55 7.60
C ASP A 95 -3.56 5.89 6.88
N ASP A 96 -4.11 4.96 6.11
CA ASP A 96 -5.36 5.19 5.39
C ASP A 96 -5.91 3.86 4.87
N TYR A 97 -7.10 3.93 4.27
CA TYR A 97 -7.81 2.81 3.66
C TYR A 97 -8.40 3.19 2.34
N ILE A 98 -8.43 2.21 1.44
CA ILE A 98 -9.14 2.32 0.17
C ILE A 98 -10.04 1.09 0.07
N VAL A 99 -11.32 1.30 -0.20
CA VAL A 99 -12.31 0.23 -0.28
C VAL A 99 -12.52 -0.16 -1.74
N LYS A 100 -12.49 -1.47 -2.02
CA LYS A 100 -12.78 -2.02 -3.36
C LYS A 100 -14.28 -2.11 -3.58
N PRO A 101 -14.76 -1.78 -4.76
CA PRO A 101 -14.05 -1.18 -5.89
C PRO A 101 -13.74 0.29 -5.64
N PHE A 102 -12.62 0.76 -6.16
CA PHE A 102 -12.20 2.15 -5.97
C PHE A 102 -11.97 2.84 -7.31
N GLU A 103 -12.04 4.18 -7.27
CA GLU A 103 -11.65 4.99 -8.42
C GLU A 103 -10.15 5.25 -8.35
N ILE A 104 -9.48 5.21 -9.49
CA ILE A 104 -8.03 5.49 -9.55
C ILE A 104 -7.72 6.90 -9.03
N GLU A 105 -8.59 7.85 -9.32
CA GLU A 105 -8.42 9.23 -8.84
C GLU A 105 -8.40 9.30 -7.32
N GLU A 106 -9.24 8.51 -6.67
CA GLU A 106 -9.26 8.42 -5.20
C GLU A 106 -7.96 7.83 -4.68
N LEU A 107 -7.50 6.75 -5.30
CA LEU A 107 -6.25 6.10 -4.89
C LEU A 107 -5.07 7.07 -5.01
N LEU A 108 -4.96 7.76 -6.14
CA LEU A 108 -3.88 8.70 -6.35
C LEU A 108 -3.92 9.85 -5.34
N ALA A 109 -5.12 10.35 -5.03
CA ALA A 109 -5.27 11.44 -4.07
C ALA A 109 -4.86 11.01 -2.66
N ARG A 110 -5.22 9.79 -2.25
CA ARG A 110 -4.84 9.28 -0.93
C ARG A 110 -3.35 9.00 -0.83
N VAL A 111 -2.75 8.47 -1.88
CA VAL A 111 -1.30 8.26 -1.92
C VAL A 111 -0.57 9.59 -1.75
N GLU A 112 -0.96 10.59 -2.50
CA GLU A 112 -0.35 11.92 -2.40
C GLU A 112 -0.52 12.50 -1.01
N ALA A 113 -1.72 12.39 -0.44
CA ALA A 113 -2.01 12.93 0.88
C ALA A 113 -1.17 12.26 1.97
N VAL A 114 -1.04 10.94 1.93
CA VAL A 114 -0.24 10.20 2.91
C VAL A 114 1.24 10.55 2.78
N LEU A 115 1.76 10.58 1.58
CA LEU A 115 3.16 10.95 1.36
C LEU A 115 3.46 12.35 1.85
N ARG A 116 2.58 13.31 1.58
CA ARG A 116 2.74 14.69 2.04
C ARG A 116 2.68 14.77 3.57
N ARG A 117 1.72 14.08 4.19
CA ARG A 117 1.53 14.10 5.64
C ARG A 117 2.70 13.49 6.38
N THR A 118 3.33 12.47 5.81
CA THR A 118 4.47 11.80 6.42
C THR A 118 5.81 12.45 6.06
N GLY A 119 5.80 13.57 5.35
CA GLY A 119 7.00 14.27 4.95
C GLY A 119 7.70 13.68 3.73
N ARG A 120 7.04 12.81 3.01
CA ARG A 120 7.60 12.13 1.84
C ARG A 120 7.02 12.61 0.52
N GLY A 121 6.03 13.45 0.57
CA GLY A 121 5.42 14.03 -0.62
C GLY A 121 6.34 15.03 -1.24
N GLY A 122 6.76 14.76 -2.37
CA GLY A 122 7.75 15.44 -3.05
C GLY A 122 7.98 16.89 -2.79
N GLN A 123 8.36 17.23 -2.12
CA GLN A 123 8.66 18.41 -2.01
C GLN A 123 9.78 18.84 -2.56
N THR A 124 9.80 19.24 -2.94
CA THR A 124 10.64 19.42 -3.52
C THR A 124 11.33 19.96 -3.45
#